data_431d246981c4d3ad5679cfd4b3041c64
#
_entry.id   431d246981c4d3ad5679cfd4b3041c64
#
_cell.length_a   1.000
_cell.length_b   1.000
_cell.length_c   1.000
_cell.angle_alpha   90.00
_cell.angle_beta   90.00
_cell.angle_gamma   90.00
#
_symmetry.space_group_name_H-M   'P 1'
#
loop_
_entity.id
_entity.type
_entity.pdbx_description
1 polymer ?
#
loop_
_entity_poly.entity_id
_entity_poly.type
_entity_poly.pdbx_seq_one_letter_code
_entity_poly.pdbx_strand_id
1 'polypeptide(L)'
;MRQLLILTLIQLFAAPVAAQQAGDPQEGATYAQRYCARCHSIADNDASPEETAPRLKDVANSSGMTATALAVWLQTSHPTMPNIMLAPNDMDNVFAYILSPSHVPSARAWLALN
;
A
#
# COMPACT_ATOMS: atom_id res chain seq x y z
N MET A 1 -44.81 -4.61 24.30
CA MET A 1 -44.06 -5.87 24.20
C MET A 1 -43.61 -6.18 22.75
N ARG A 2 -44.43 -5.96 21.72
CA ARG A 2 -44.09 -6.26 20.30
C ARG A 2 -42.97 -5.37 19.72
N GLN A 3 -42.84 -4.12 20.18
CA GLN A 3 -41.79 -3.19 19.74
C GLN A 3 -40.42 -3.46 20.41
N LEU A 4 -40.39 -3.98 21.63
CA LEU A 4 -39.16 -4.36 22.33
C LEU A 4 -38.48 -5.59 21.71
N LEU A 5 -39.25 -6.51 21.13
CA LEU A 5 -38.73 -7.70 20.44
C LEU A 5 -38.06 -7.37 19.11
N ILE A 6 -38.49 -6.29 18.43
CA ILE A 6 -37.89 -5.85 17.15
C ILE A 6 -36.55 -5.18 17.39
N LEU A 7 -36.39 -4.42 18.46
CA LEU A 7 -35.11 -3.76 18.81
C LEU A 7 -34.02 -4.75 19.22
N THR A 8 -34.38 -5.88 19.83
CA THR A 8 -33.39 -6.92 20.19
C THR A 8 -32.93 -7.76 19.01
N LEU A 9 -33.70 -7.87 17.93
CA LEU A 9 -33.32 -8.63 16.74
C LEU A 9 -32.30 -7.90 15.86
N ILE A 10 -32.28 -6.57 15.90
CA ILE A 10 -31.36 -5.74 15.07
C ILE A 10 -29.93 -5.80 15.61
N GLN A 11 -29.70 -6.08 16.87
CA GLN A 11 -28.37 -6.15 17.47
C GLN A 11 -27.60 -7.44 17.18
N LEU A 12 -28.29 -8.51 16.72
CA LEU A 12 -27.63 -9.79 16.44
C LEU A 12 -26.87 -9.84 15.11
N PHE A 13 -27.02 -8.84 14.24
CA PHE A 13 -26.38 -8.80 12.93
C PHE A 13 -25.20 -7.82 12.82
N ALA A 14 -24.77 -7.20 13.92
CA ALA A 14 -23.52 -6.47 13.96
C ALA A 14 -22.34 -7.46 14.08
N ALA A 15 -22.12 -8.25 13.02
CA ALA A 15 -20.86 -8.96 12.91
C ALA A 15 -19.73 -7.91 12.93
N PRO A 16 -18.68 -8.07 13.76
CA PRO A 16 -17.52 -7.20 13.67
C PRO A 16 -16.98 -7.33 12.26
N VAL A 17 -17.03 -6.25 11.49
CA VAL A 17 -16.23 -6.13 10.28
C VAL A 17 -14.81 -6.21 10.79
N ALA A 18 -14.15 -7.36 10.62
CA ALA A 18 -12.74 -7.49 10.86
C ALA A 18 -12.09 -6.44 9.94
N ALA A 19 -11.65 -5.34 10.53
CA ALA A 19 -10.82 -4.38 9.82
C ALA A 19 -9.62 -5.19 9.33
N GLN A 20 -9.49 -5.33 8.02
CA GLN A 20 -8.28 -5.90 7.44
C GLN A 20 -7.13 -5.07 7.99
N GLN A 21 -6.23 -5.73 8.68
CA GLN A 21 -5.13 -5.06 9.33
C GLN A 21 -4.32 -4.38 8.22
N ALA A 22 -4.39 -3.05 8.15
CA ALA A 22 -3.55 -2.31 7.23
C ALA A 22 -2.10 -2.63 7.59
N GLY A 23 -1.26 -2.92 6.60
CA GLY A 23 0.14 -3.21 6.84
C GLY A 23 0.85 -2.06 7.57
N ASP A 24 1.96 -2.35 8.22
CA ASP A 24 2.79 -1.37 8.91
C ASP A 24 3.75 -0.71 7.92
N PRO A 25 3.64 0.61 7.66
CA PRO A 25 4.53 1.30 6.72
C PRO A 25 5.99 1.37 7.19
N GLN A 26 6.28 1.27 8.50
CA GLN A 26 7.65 1.26 9.02
C GLN A 26 8.33 -0.09 8.71
N GLU A 27 7.62 -1.19 8.91
CA GLU A 27 8.07 -2.52 8.51
C GLU A 27 8.21 -2.60 6.98
N GLY A 28 7.28 -2.01 6.26
CA GLY A 28 7.34 -1.89 4.80
C GLY A 28 8.56 -1.11 4.31
N ALA A 29 8.91 0.00 4.97
CA ALA A 29 10.12 0.77 4.68
C ALA A 29 11.39 -0.06 4.92
N THR A 30 11.42 -0.80 6.04
CA THR A 30 12.54 -1.70 6.38
C THR A 30 12.70 -2.80 5.33
N TYR A 31 11.60 -3.38 4.88
CA TYR A 31 11.61 -4.37 3.81
C TYR A 31 12.10 -3.76 2.49
N ALA A 32 11.56 -2.60 2.10
CA ALA A 32 11.95 -1.91 0.88
C ALA A 32 13.44 -1.52 0.88
N GLN A 33 13.97 -1.05 2.02
CA GLN A 33 15.39 -0.77 2.18
C GLN A 33 16.26 -2.00 1.92
N ARG A 34 15.83 -3.16 2.34
CA ARG A 34 16.61 -4.41 2.23
C ARG A 34 16.55 -5.02 0.83
N TYR A 35 15.38 -4.97 0.18
CA TYR A 35 15.13 -5.76 -1.03
C TYR A 35 14.87 -4.91 -2.28
N CYS A 36 14.31 -3.70 -2.14
CA CYS A 36 13.94 -2.84 -3.28
C CYS A 36 15.00 -1.78 -3.57
N ALA A 37 15.70 -1.27 -2.54
CA ALA A 37 16.62 -0.14 -2.66
C ALA A 37 17.86 -0.42 -3.53
N ARG A 38 18.10 -1.66 -3.90
CA ARG A 38 19.18 -2.00 -4.85
C ARG A 38 18.90 -1.47 -6.26
N CYS A 39 17.64 -1.37 -6.62
CA CYS A 39 17.23 -0.94 -7.95
C CYS A 39 16.36 0.32 -7.91
N HIS A 40 15.45 0.42 -6.94
CA HIS A 40 14.52 1.53 -6.82
C HIS A 40 15.00 2.57 -5.81
N SER A 41 14.84 3.86 -6.13
CA SER A 41 14.86 4.88 -5.09
C SER A 41 13.66 4.68 -4.17
N ILE A 42 13.93 4.60 -2.87
CA ILE A 42 12.93 4.53 -1.80
C ILE A 42 12.77 5.88 -1.10
N ALA A 43 13.68 6.83 -1.36
CA ALA A 43 13.63 8.20 -0.85
C ALA A 43 12.99 9.14 -1.87
N ASP A 44 12.40 10.25 -1.37
CA ASP A 44 11.62 11.16 -2.21
C ASP A 44 12.42 11.91 -3.28
N ASN A 45 13.71 12.15 -3.06
CA ASN A 45 14.51 13.07 -3.85
C ASN A 45 15.67 12.43 -4.61
N ASP A 46 15.89 11.13 -4.46
CA ASP A 46 17.02 10.44 -5.07
C ASP A 46 16.63 9.78 -6.39
N ALA A 47 17.56 9.69 -7.32
CA ALA A 47 17.40 8.86 -8.51
C ALA A 47 17.49 7.38 -8.11
N SER A 48 16.81 6.52 -8.88
CA SER A 48 16.95 5.07 -8.70
C SER A 48 18.35 4.63 -9.06
N PRO A 49 18.99 3.73 -8.28
CA PRO A 49 20.29 3.15 -8.62
C PRO A 49 20.28 2.45 -9.97
N GLU A 50 19.20 1.78 -10.32
CA GLU A 50 18.96 1.21 -11.64
C GLU A 50 18.13 2.20 -12.46
N GLU A 51 18.69 2.70 -13.56
CA GLU A 51 18.08 3.76 -14.36
C GLU A 51 16.70 3.38 -14.92
N THR A 52 16.48 2.10 -15.19
CA THR A 52 15.20 1.59 -15.71
C THR A 52 14.16 1.31 -14.63
N ALA A 53 14.55 1.32 -13.36
CA ALA A 53 13.65 1.08 -12.25
C ALA A 53 12.99 2.40 -11.78
N PRO A 54 11.66 2.53 -11.81
CA PRO A 54 10.99 3.74 -11.34
C PRO A 54 11.20 3.94 -9.83
N ARG A 55 11.25 5.19 -9.38
CA ARG A 55 11.24 5.48 -7.94
C ARG A 55 9.93 5.01 -7.34
N LEU A 56 9.92 4.53 -6.10
CA LEU A 56 8.69 4.08 -5.44
C LEU A 56 7.64 5.19 -5.33
N LYS A 57 8.07 6.44 -5.20
CA LYS A 57 7.18 7.61 -5.27
C LYS A 57 6.46 7.72 -6.63
N ASP A 58 7.16 7.49 -7.72
CA ASP A 58 6.55 7.56 -9.06
C ASP A 58 5.59 6.39 -9.28
N VAL A 59 5.93 5.21 -8.77
CA VAL A 59 5.02 4.07 -8.75
C VAL A 59 3.74 4.41 -8.00
N ALA A 60 3.85 4.96 -6.79
CA ALA A 60 2.72 5.34 -5.95
C ALA A 60 1.79 6.36 -6.62
N ASN A 61 2.35 7.28 -7.41
CA ASN A 61 1.62 8.35 -8.09
C ASN A 61 1.18 7.98 -9.53
N SER A 62 1.45 6.77 -9.97
CA SER A 62 0.97 6.29 -11.27
C SER A 62 -0.55 6.21 -11.30
N SER A 63 -1.15 6.58 -12.43
CA SER A 63 -2.61 6.54 -12.59
C SER A 63 -3.17 5.15 -12.32
N GLY A 64 -4.17 5.05 -11.45
CA GLY A 64 -4.81 3.80 -11.08
C GLY A 64 -4.02 2.93 -10.10
N MET A 65 -2.93 3.44 -9.51
CA MET A 65 -2.14 2.67 -8.54
C MET A 65 -2.94 2.48 -7.24
N THR A 66 -3.09 1.23 -6.85
CA THR A 66 -3.78 0.78 -5.64
C THR A 66 -3.02 -0.41 -5.04
N ALA A 67 -3.34 -0.82 -3.81
CA ALA A 67 -2.79 -2.03 -3.22
C ALA A 67 -3.04 -3.27 -4.11
N THR A 68 -4.21 -3.37 -4.73
CA THR A 68 -4.52 -4.46 -5.67
C THR A 68 -3.64 -4.40 -6.92
N ALA A 69 -3.43 -3.21 -7.49
CA ALA A 69 -2.54 -3.05 -8.63
C ALA A 69 -1.10 -3.42 -8.28
N LEU A 70 -0.59 -2.99 -7.10
CA LEU A 70 0.72 -3.38 -6.60
C LEU A 70 0.84 -4.89 -6.40
N ALA A 71 -0.22 -5.55 -5.88
CA ALA A 71 -0.25 -7.00 -5.72
C ALA A 71 -0.08 -7.71 -7.06
N VAL A 72 -0.80 -7.26 -8.09
CA VAL A 72 -0.67 -7.82 -9.44
C VAL A 72 0.74 -7.61 -9.98
N TRP A 73 1.29 -6.40 -9.84
CA TRP A 73 2.65 -6.10 -10.31
C TRP A 73 3.72 -6.93 -9.61
N LEU A 74 3.66 -7.09 -8.30
CA LEU A 74 4.65 -7.85 -7.52
C LEU A 74 4.52 -9.37 -7.68
N GLN A 75 3.35 -9.87 -8.11
CA GLN A 75 3.12 -11.30 -8.35
C GLN A 75 3.29 -11.70 -9.82
N THR A 76 3.46 -10.73 -10.71
CA THR A 76 3.69 -10.99 -12.13
C THR A 76 5.15 -10.75 -12.48
N SER A 77 5.69 -11.57 -13.37
CA SER A 77 7.05 -11.41 -13.87
C SER A 77 7.17 -10.18 -14.77
N HIS A 78 8.14 -9.31 -14.49
CA HIS A 78 8.50 -8.21 -15.40
C HIS A 78 9.91 -8.42 -15.92
N PRO A 79 10.22 -7.98 -17.16
CA PRO A 79 11.48 -8.31 -17.83
C PRO A 79 12.74 -7.88 -17.08
N THR A 80 12.67 -6.84 -16.24
CA THR A 80 13.83 -6.22 -15.60
C THR A 80 13.85 -6.35 -14.08
N MET A 81 12.74 -6.75 -13.47
CA MET A 81 12.62 -6.92 -12.02
C MET A 81 12.69 -8.41 -11.66
N PRO A 82 13.53 -8.82 -10.70
CA PRO A 82 13.55 -10.20 -10.24
C PRO A 82 12.21 -10.58 -9.58
N ASN A 83 11.83 -11.85 -9.72
CA ASN A 83 10.64 -12.39 -9.08
C ASN A 83 10.87 -12.44 -7.56
N ILE A 84 10.33 -11.47 -6.85
CA ILE A 84 10.41 -11.40 -5.38
C ILE A 84 9.16 -12.04 -4.80
N MET A 85 9.35 -13.14 -4.06
CA MET A 85 8.25 -13.80 -3.35
C MET A 85 8.10 -13.17 -1.97
N LEU A 86 7.08 -12.31 -1.80
CA LEU A 86 6.74 -11.71 -0.51
C LEU A 86 5.78 -12.63 0.26
N ALA A 87 6.01 -12.77 1.57
CA ALA A 87 5.00 -13.31 2.45
C ALA A 87 3.80 -12.34 2.53
N PRO A 88 2.58 -12.82 2.81
CA PRO A 88 1.39 -11.95 2.82
C PRO A 88 1.54 -10.71 3.71
N ASN A 89 2.07 -10.85 4.92
CA ASN A 89 2.29 -9.72 5.84
C ASN A 89 3.32 -8.72 5.30
N ASP A 90 4.40 -9.21 4.69
CA ASP A 90 5.41 -8.33 4.08
C ASP A 90 4.83 -7.56 2.90
N MET A 91 3.94 -8.19 2.14
CA MET A 91 3.23 -7.58 1.03
C MET A 91 2.34 -6.43 1.51
N ASP A 92 1.54 -6.65 2.55
CA ASP A 92 0.67 -5.63 3.15
C ASP A 92 1.51 -4.46 3.71
N ASN A 93 2.61 -4.75 4.38
CA ASN A 93 3.54 -3.74 4.91
C ASN A 93 4.17 -2.90 3.79
N VAL A 94 4.64 -3.55 2.73
CA VAL A 94 5.22 -2.86 1.56
C VAL A 94 4.18 -1.99 0.87
N PHE A 95 2.93 -2.44 0.74
CA PHE A 95 1.84 -1.61 0.19
C PHE A 95 1.56 -0.40 1.07
N ALA A 96 1.49 -0.59 2.39
CA ALA A 96 1.29 0.50 3.34
C ALA A 96 2.41 1.55 3.23
N TYR A 97 3.64 1.12 3.02
CA TYR A 97 4.77 2.02 2.81
C TYR A 97 4.70 2.76 1.48
N ILE A 98 4.56 2.04 0.36
CA ILE A 98 4.54 2.65 -0.99
C ILE A 98 3.39 3.65 -1.11
N LEU A 99 2.20 3.30 -0.61
CA LEU A 99 1.00 4.14 -0.69
C LEU A 99 0.86 5.12 0.49
N SER A 100 1.91 5.27 1.30
CA SER A 100 1.90 6.18 2.45
C SER A 100 1.78 7.66 2.01
N PRO A 101 1.30 8.55 2.90
CA PRO A 101 1.21 9.98 2.61
C PRO A 101 2.54 10.66 2.25
N SER A 102 3.67 10.07 2.61
CA SER A 102 4.99 10.56 2.18
C SER A 102 5.21 10.43 0.67
N HIS A 103 4.62 9.40 0.06
CA HIS A 103 4.72 9.18 -1.38
C HIS A 103 3.50 9.71 -2.14
N VAL A 104 2.30 9.62 -1.56
CA VAL A 104 1.04 10.08 -2.17
C VAL A 104 0.56 11.32 -1.43
N PRO A 105 0.66 12.52 -2.01
CA PRO A 105 0.15 13.74 -1.39
C PRO A 105 -1.35 13.61 -1.08
N SER A 106 -1.76 14.00 0.12
CA SER A 106 -3.17 14.05 0.48
C SER A 106 -3.93 15.03 -0.43
N ALA A 107 -5.24 14.78 -0.66
CA ALA A 107 -6.09 15.70 -1.41
C ALA A 107 -6.04 17.14 -0.84
N ARG A 108 -5.79 17.31 0.47
CA ARG A 108 -5.60 18.63 1.10
C ARG A 108 -4.30 19.31 0.65
N ALA A 109 -3.23 18.56 0.42
CA ALA A 109 -1.98 19.13 -0.09
C ALA A 109 -2.16 19.63 -1.53
N TRP A 110 -2.93 18.93 -2.35
CA TRP A 110 -3.28 19.39 -3.69
C TRP A 110 -4.05 20.70 -3.71
N LEU A 111 -5.01 20.87 -2.81
CA LEU A 111 -5.81 22.10 -2.70
C LEU A 111 -5.00 23.30 -2.18
N ALA A 112 -3.91 23.05 -1.47
CA ALA A 112 -3.04 24.14 -0.97
C ALA A 112 -2.03 24.62 -2.02
N LEU A 113 -1.81 23.87 -3.11
CA LEU A 113 -0.87 24.21 -4.18
C LEU A 113 -1.52 24.83 -5.42
N ASN A 114 -2.85 24.88 -5.49
CA ASN A 114 -3.67 25.50 -6.55
C ASN A 114 -4.63 26.54 -6.00
#